data_29aa09c8c6115abdacddf6a1b55ac320
#
_entry.id   29aa09c8c6115abdacddf6a1b55ac320
#
_cell.length_a   1.000
_cell.length_b   1.000
_cell.length_c   1.000
_cell.angle_alpha   90.00
_cell.angle_beta   90.00
_cell.angle_gamma   90.00
#
_symmetry.space_group_name_H-M   'P 1'
#
loop_
_entity.id
_entity.type
_entity.pdbx_description
1 polymer ?
#
loop_
_entity_poly.entity_id
_entity_poly.type
_entity_poly.pdbx_seq_one_letter_code
_entity_poly.pdbx_strand_id
1 'polypeptide(L)'
;MTMPSTPDGTNPFQAAQAQAPLVIGVTGHRDIRKQDREELQTAIKDIFVELKGKYSSTPLILLSPLAEGTDRLAANVALSQQPQVRLFVPLPMRQTAYEQDFQGDSLAEFRDLLGQAEGSLELPLVKGNSSQGILRQGSERDLQYEGVGKYIVQKSQILIALWDGDETDLVGDRKSVV
;
A
#
# COMPACT_ATOMS: atom_id res chain seq x y z
N MET A 1 21.96 -26.67 48.18
CA MET A 1 20.86 -26.51 47.22
C MET A 1 21.44 -25.88 46.00
N THR A 2 21.88 -26.70 45.04
CA THR A 2 22.58 -26.28 43.81
C THR A 2 21.55 -26.04 42.73
N MET A 3 21.55 -24.83 42.20
CA MET A 3 20.73 -24.47 41.05
C MET A 3 21.26 -25.18 39.79
N PRO A 4 20.40 -25.73 38.92
CA PRO A 4 20.87 -26.33 37.69
C PRO A 4 21.27 -25.22 36.71
N SER A 5 22.53 -25.26 36.25
CA SER A 5 23.04 -24.45 35.14
C SER A 5 22.40 -24.91 33.84
N THR A 6 21.72 -24.01 33.16
CA THR A 6 21.23 -24.20 31.79
C THR A 6 22.42 -24.21 30.81
N PRO A 7 22.51 -25.18 29.89
CA PRO A 7 23.66 -25.36 29.01
C PRO A 7 23.53 -24.58 27.68
N ASP A 8 22.88 -23.46 27.66
CA ASP A 8 22.91 -22.63 26.42
C ASP A 8 22.78 -21.16 26.81
N GLY A 9 23.88 -20.42 26.64
CA GLY A 9 24.00 -19.00 26.99
C GLY A 9 23.20 -18.06 26.07
N THR A 10 22.09 -18.50 25.49
CA THR A 10 21.15 -17.66 24.77
C THR A 10 20.26 -16.93 25.76
N ASN A 11 20.56 -15.65 25.93
CA ASN A 11 19.71 -14.73 26.66
C ASN A 11 18.29 -14.74 26.01
N PRO A 12 17.23 -15.19 26.73
CA PRO A 12 15.88 -15.22 26.15
C PRO A 12 15.35 -13.85 25.76
N PHE A 13 16.00 -12.76 26.16
CA PHE A 13 15.72 -11.39 25.73
C PHE A 13 16.44 -10.96 24.46
N GLN A 14 17.28 -11.83 23.84
CA GLN A 14 17.81 -11.64 22.49
C GLN A 14 16.87 -12.18 21.39
N ALA A 15 15.74 -12.75 21.76
CA ALA A 15 14.71 -13.13 20.82
C ALA A 15 14.17 -11.87 20.15
N ALA A 16 14.65 -11.65 18.91
CA ALA A 16 14.10 -10.75 17.91
C ALA A 16 13.75 -9.35 18.46
N GLN A 17 14.72 -8.46 18.49
CA GLN A 17 14.41 -7.04 18.36
C GLN A 17 13.65 -6.89 17.02
N ALA A 18 12.32 -6.87 17.10
CA ALA A 18 11.49 -6.58 15.96
C ALA A 18 11.87 -5.18 15.49
N GLN A 19 12.67 -5.11 14.44
CA GLN A 19 13.05 -3.82 13.87
C GLN A 19 11.79 -3.16 13.32
N ALA A 20 11.61 -1.89 13.68
CA ALA A 20 10.51 -1.13 13.13
C ALA A 20 10.64 -1.11 11.60
N PRO A 21 9.60 -1.48 10.85
CA PRO A 21 9.66 -1.52 9.40
C PRO A 21 9.77 -0.11 8.81
N LEU A 22 10.41 0.00 7.64
CA LEU A 22 10.32 1.17 6.79
C LEU A 22 9.02 1.07 5.98
N VAL A 23 8.12 2.01 6.19
CA VAL A 23 6.81 2.05 5.55
C VAL A 23 6.88 2.94 4.31
N ILE A 24 6.51 2.38 3.18
CA ILE A 24 6.52 3.01 1.87
C ILE A 24 5.08 3.16 1.42
N GLY A 25 4.64 4.38 1.15
CA GLY A 25 3.34 4.64 0.52
C GLY A 25 3.47 4.68 -0.98
N VAL A 26 2.36 4.46 -1.68
CA VAL A 26 2.27 4.66 -3.12
C VAL A 26 1.07 5.53 -3.45
N THR A 27 1.22 6.37 -4.46
CA THR A 27 0.15 7.17 -5.06
C THR A 27 0.44 7.38 -6.54
N GLY A 28 -0.59 7.56 -7.35
CA GLY A 28 -0.46 7.83 -8.78
C GLY A 28 -1.76 7.61 -9.54
N HIS A 29 -1.67 7.70 -10.86
CA HIS A 29 -2.83 7.60 -11.73
C HIS A 29 -3.43 6.18 -11.76
N ARG A 30 -4.76 6.13 -11.90
CA ARG A 30 -5.49 4.87 -12.12
C ARG A 30 -5.23 4.32 -13.53
N ASP A 31 -5.15 5.20 -14.51
CA ASP A 31 -5.00 4.85 -15.92
C ASP A 31 -3.53 4.96 -16.35
N ILE A 32 -2.79 3.85 -16.21
CA ILE A 32 -1.44 3.75 -16.74
C ILE A 32 -1.52 3.38 -18.23
N ARG A 33 -0.91 4.19 -19.09
CA ARG A 33 -0.79 3.87 -20.53
C ARG A 33 0.00 2.57 -20.68
N LYS A 34 -0.51 1.68 -21.54
CA LYS A 34 0.12 0.34 -21.74
C LYS A 34 1.59 0.41 -22.08
N GLN A 35 1.98 1.41 -22.88
CA GLN A 35 3.36 1.61 -23.33
C GLN A 35 4.31 2.00 -22.18
N ASP A 36 3.81 2.66 -21.13
CA ASP A 36 4.64 3.16 -20.03
C ASP A 36 4.75 2.12 -18.89
N ARG A 37 3.92 1.08 -18.94
CA ARG A 37 3.80 0.10 -17.84
C ARG A 37 5.12 -0.59 -17.49
N GLU A 38 5.89 -1.02 -18.51
CA GLU A 38 7.15 -1.72 -18.31
C GLU A 38 8.24 -0.79 -17.73
N GLU A 39 8.28 0.45 -18.19
CA GLU A 39 9.21 1.47 -17.69
C GLU A 39 8.89 1.80 -16.22
N LEU A 40 7.63 2.05 -15.90
CA LEU A 40 7.18 2.31 -14.53
C LEU A 40 7.43 1.11 -13.61
N GLN A 41 7.19 -0.11 -14.08
CA GLN A 41 7.49 -1.32 -13.34
C GLN A 41 8.98 -1.44 -13.01
N THR A 42 9.84 -1.12 -13.97
CA THR A 42 11.28 -1.12 -13.80
C THR A 42 11.71 -0.05 -12.79
N ALA A 43 11.20 1.17 -12.93
CA ALA A 43 11.50 2.26 -12.01
C ALA A 43 11.09 1.95 -10.55
N ILE A 44 9.90 1.39 -10.35
CA ILE A 44 9.45 0.97 -9.01
C ILE A 44 10.36 -0.15 -8.46
N LYS A 45 10.75 -1.11 -9.30
CA LYS A 45 11.67 -2.18 -8.90
C LYS A 45 13.02 -1.63 -8.47
N ASP A 46 13.57 -0.68 -9.21
CA ASP A 46 14.86 -0.06 -8.90
C ASP A 46 14.80 0.70 -7.56
N ILE A 47 13.71 1.39 -7.28
CA ILE A 47 13.46 2.02 -5.97
C ILE A 47 13.51 0.97 -4.84
N PHE A 48 12.81 -0.17 -4.98
CA PHE A 48 12.86 -1.21 -3.96
C PHE A 48 14.25 -1.83 -3.81
N VAL A 49 14.99 -2.02 -4.90
CA VAL A 49 16.38 -2.52 -4.86
C VAL A 49 17.27 -1.55 -4.12
N GLU A 50 17.18 -0.25 -4.41
CA GLU A 50 17.94 0.79 -3.71
C GLU A 50 17.62 0.83 -2.21
N LEU A 51 16.32 0.83 -1.86
CA LEU A 51 15.88 0.85 -0.47
C LEU A 51 16.35 -0.39 0.30
N LYS A 52 16.33 -1.57 -0.30
CA LYS A 52 16.86 -2.79 0.30
C LYS A 52 18.38 -2.72 0.49
N GLY A 53 19.10 -2.16 -0.46
CA GLY A 53 20.54 -1.95 -0.33
C GLY A 53 20.88 -1.01 0.82
N LYS A 54 20.14 0.10 0.92
CA LYS A 54 20.36 1.13 1.94
C LYS A 54 19.91 0.69 3.34
N TYR A 55 18.82 -0.08 3.43
CA TYR A 55 18.20 -0.53 4.68
C TYR A 55 18.17 -2.05 4.78
N SER A 56 19.33 -2.69 4.54
CA SER A 56 19.46 -4.14 4.37
C SER A 56 18.92 -5.00 5.52
N SER A 57 18.89 -4.45 6.74
CA SER A 57 18.39 -5.14 7.93
C SER A 57 16.95 -4.73 8.31
N THR A 58 16.36 -3.77 7.60
CA THR A 58 15.05 -3.20 7.94
C THR A 58 13.96 -3.84 7.07
N PRO A 59 12.91 -4.44 7.65
CA PRO A 59 11.78 -4.92 6.87
C PRO A 59 11.10 -3.77 6.11
N LEU A 60 10.76 -3.98 4.84
CA LEU A 60 10.03 -3.00 4.04
C LEU A 60 8.56 -3.39 3.98
N ILE A 61 7.68 -2.41 4.19
CA ILE A 61 6.23 -2.55 4.03
C ILE A 61 5.74 -1.54 3.01
N LEU A 62 5.02 -2.01 1.99
CA LEU A 62 4.27 -1.16 1.06
C LEU A 62 2.86 -0.95 1.59
N LEU A 63 2.43 0.29 1.72
CA LEU A 63 1.02 0.66 1.92
C LEU A 63 0.41 0.99 0.56
N SER A 64 -0.58 0.20 0.14
CA SER A 64 -1.32 0.39 -1.10
C SER A 64 -2.80 0.06 -0.89
N PRO A 65 -3.73 0.93 -1.27
CA PRO A 65 -5.16 0.64 -1.20
C PRO A 65 -5.63 -0.27 -2.33
N LEU A 66 -4.72 -0.69 -3.23
CA LEU A 66 -4.97 -1.55 -4.38
C LEU A 66 -5.99 -0.98 -5.38
N ALA A 67 -6.07 0.34 -5.51
CA ALA A 67 -6.78 0.93 -6.62
C ALA A 67 -6.12 0.50 -7.95
N GLU A 68 -6.88 0.51 -9.03
CA GLU A 68 -6.35 0.19 -10.36
C GLU A 68 -5.16 1.09 -10.71
N GLY A 69 -4.32 0.64 -11.62
CA GLY A 69 -3.17 1.41 -12.11
C GLY A 69 -1.95 1.33 -11.18
N THR A 70 -1.47 2.47 -10.72
CA THR A 70 -0.22 2.62 -9.96
C THR A 70 -0.17 1.77 -8.69
N ASP A 71 -1.24 1.73 -7.94
CA ASP A 71 -1.29 1.03 -6.65
C ASP A 71 -1.06 -0.47 -6.82
N ARG A 72 -1.73 -1.09 -7.80
CA ARG A 72 -1.56 -2.52 -8.10
C ARG A 72 -0.23 -2.82 -8.78
N LEU A 73 0.24 -1.92 -9.65
CA LEU A 73 1.55 -2.07 -10.26
C LEU A 73 2.64 -2.13 -9.18
N ALA A 74 2.61 -1.21 -8.22
CA ALA A 74 3.55 -1.18 -7.11
C ALA A 74 3.41 -2.40 -6.19
N ALA A 75 2.19 -2.86 -5.91
CA ALA A 75 1.94 -4.06 -5.11
C ALA A 75 2.51 -5.31 -5.77
N ASN A 76 2.28 -5.51 -7.07
CA ASN A 76 2.84 -6.63 -7.83
C ASN A 76 4.37 -6.61 -7.82
N VAL A 77 4.99 -5.44 -8.02
CA VAL A 77 6.45 -5.30 -7.96
C VAL A 77 6.97 -5.59 -6.55
N ALA A 78 6.32 -5.07 -5.51
CA ALA A 78 6.72 -5.30 -4.12
C ALA A 78 6.71 -6.80 -3.76
N LEU A 79 5.63 -7.49 -4.10
CA LEU A 79 5.47 -8.92 -3.84
C LEU A 79 6.46 -9.80 -4.63
N SER A 80 6.92 -9.35 -5.80
CA SER A 80 7.92 -10.07 -6.61
C SER A 80 9.35 -9.94 -6.11
N GLN A 81 9.62 -9.05 -5.15
CA GLN A 81 10.98 -8.82 -4.65
C GLN A 81 11.52 -9.98 -3.80
N GLN A 82 12.87 -10.12 -3.76
CA GLN A 82 13.57 -11.06 -2.88
C GLN A 82 14.64 -10.32 -2.05
N PRO A 83 14.59 -10.33 -0.70
CA PRO A 83 13.45 -10.78 0.12
C PRO A 83 12.19 -9.98 -0.18
N GLN A 84 11.03 -10.57 0.04
CA GLN A 84 9.75 -9.95 -0.29
C GLN A 84 9.53 -8.64 0.48
N VAL A 85 9.01 -7.61 -0.22
CA VAL A 85 8.45 -6.43 0.42
C VAL A 85 7.04 -6.78 0.88
N ARG A 86 6.76 -6.58 2.16
CA ARG A 86 5.46 -6.92 2.76
C ARG A 86 4.41 -5.93 2.27
N LEU A 87 3.22 -6.41 1.97
CA LEU A 87 2.09 -5.59 1.53
C LEU A 87 1.10 -5.41 2.68
N PHE A 88 0.70 -4.18 2.97
CA PHE A 88 -0.39 -3.87 3.87
C PHE A 88 -1.43 -2.99 3.16
N VAL A 89 -2.72 -3.35 3.27
CA VAL A 89 -3.77 -2.74 2.46
C VAL A 89 -4.74 -1.92 3.32
N PRO A 90 -4.57 -0.59 3.39
CA PRO A 90 -5.60 0.28 3.93
C PRO A 90 -6.73 0.43 2.92
N LEU A 91 -7.92 -0.04 3.25
CA LEU A 91 -9.11 0.09 2.44
C LEU A 91 -9.83 1.41 2.75
N PRO A 92 -10.28 2.17 1.76
CA PRO A 92 -10.96 3.46 1.99
C PRO A 92 -12.28 3.30 2.74
N MET A 93 -12.89 2.11 2.65
CA MET A 93 -14.18 1.76 3.24
C MET A 93 -14.26 0.25 3.42
N ARG A 94 -15.42 -0.27 3.85
CA ARG A 94 -15.65 -1.73 3.94
C ARG A 94 -15.31 -2.40 2.61
N GLN A 95 -14.63 -3.53 2.67
CA GLN A 95 -14.18 -4.27 1.49
C GLN A 95 -15.32 -4.50 0.49
N THR A 96 -16.49 -4.95 0.96
CA THR A 96 -17.66 -5.23 0.10
C THR A 96 -18.19 -3.99 -0.65
N ALA A 97 -18.00 -2.80 -0.09
CA ALA A 97 -18.36 -1.55 -0.74
C ALA A 97 -17.27 -1.12 -1.74
N TYR A 98 -16.00 -1.32 -1.38
CA TYR A 98 -14.88 -0.97 -2.25
C TYR A 98 -14.78 -1.87 -3.47
N GLU A 99 -15.08 -3.16 -3.33
CA GLU A 99 -15.11 -4.12 -4.44
C GLU A 99 -16.09 -3.73 -5.56
N GLN A 100 -17.09 -2.89 -5.28
CA GLN A 100 -18.02 -2.39 -6.30
C GLN A 100 -17.36 -1.50 -7.37
N ASP A 101 -16.15 -1.00 -7.10
CA ASP A 101 -15.38 -0.23 -8.07
C ASP A 101 -14.72 -1.10 -9.15
N PHE A 102 -14.66 -2.41 -8.94
CA PHE A 102 -13.90 -3.34 -9.77
C PHE A 102 -14.84 -4.35 -10.43
N GLN A 103 -14.53 -4.76 -11.65
CA GLN A 103 -15.32 -5.74 -12.39
C GLN A 103 -14.42 -6.77 -13.07
N GLY A 104 -14.95 -7.98 -13.29
CA GLY A 104 -14.25 -9.03 -14.04
C GLY A 104 -12.85 -9.32 -13.51
N ASP A 105 -11.87 -9.28 -14.41
CA ASP A 105 -10.47 -9.56 -14.10
C ASP A 105 -9.88 -8.56 -13.08
N SER A 106 -10.34 -7.30 -13.10
CA SER A 106 -9.91 -6.30 -12.14
C SER A 106 -10.32 -6.65 -10.71
N LEU A 107 -11.53 -7.17 -10.50
CA LEU A 107 -11.95 -7.65 -9.19
C LEU A 107 -11.16 -8.89 -8.75
N ALA A 108 -10.88 -9.79 -9.68
CA ALA A 108 -10.09 -10.99 -9.40
C ALA A 108 -8.66 -10.61 -8.98
N GLU A 109 -8.01 -9.69 -9.69
CA GLU A 109 -6.68 -9.17 -9.34
C GLU A 109 -6.67 -8.50 -7.97
N PHE A 110 -7.67 -7.65 -7.67
CA PHE A 110 -7.81 -7.02 -6.35
C PHE A 110 -7.83 -8.06 -5.23
N ARG A 111 -8.67 -9.09 -5.36
CA ARG A 111 -8.82 -10.14 -4.36
C ARG A 111 -7.57 -10.99 -4.21
N ASP A 112 -6.88 -11.27 -5.31
CA ASP A 112 -5.62 -12.01 -5.30
C ASP A 112 -4.53 -11.23 -4.55
N LEU A 113 -4.34 -9.95 -4.86
CA LEU A 113 -3.39 -9.09 -4.18
C LEU A 113 -3.74 -8.90 -2.70
N LEU A 114 -5.02 -8.73 -2.38
CA LEU A 114 -5.47 -8.63 -0.99
C LEU A 114 -5.21 -9.93 -0.22
N GLY A 115 -5.38 -11.08 -0.86
CA GLY A 115 -5.07 -12.40 -0.28
C GLY A 115 -3.58 -12.63 -0.03
N GLN A 116 -2.71 -11.95 -0.76
CA GLN A 116 -1.25 -11.99 -0.57
C GLN A 116 -0.73 -10.96 0.44
N ALA A 117 -1.59 -10.01 0.85
CA ALA A 117 -1.22 -8.99 1.82
C ALA A 117 -1.00 -9.61 3.21
N GLU A 118 -0.04 -9.07 3.96
CA GLU A 118 0.19 -9.43 5.36
C GLU A 118 -0.98 -9.02 6.25
N GLY A 119 -1.70 -7.96 5.88
CA GLY A 119 -2.87 -7.49 6.58
C GLY A 119 -3.59 -6.39 5.82
N SER A 120 -4.80 -6.12 6.26
CA SER A 120 -5.63 -5.03 5.75
C SER A 120 -6.33 -4.31 6.88
N LEU A 121 -6.75 -3.08 6.63
CA LEU A 121 -7.49 -2.24 7.57
C LEU A 121 -8.57 -1.49 6.80
N GLU A 122 -9.81 -1.63 7.21
CA GLU A 122 -10.91 -0.78 6.75
C GLU A 122 -10.89 0.55 7.49
N LEU A 123 -10.74 1.66 6.76
CA LEU A 123 -10.77 2.98 7.39
C LEU A 123 -12.18 3.34 7.84
N PRO A 124 -12.33 4.07 8.96
CA PRO A 124 -13.61 4.55 9.42
C PRO A 124 -14.22 5.53 8.42
N LEU A 125 -15.54 5.72 8.50
CA LEU A 125 -16.20 6.74 7.71
C LEU A 125 -15.65 8.13 8.05
N VAL A 126 -15.37 8.90 7.01
CA VAL A 126 -15.01 10.31 7.14
C VAL A 126 -16.19 11.05 7.78
N LYS A 127 -15.88 11.99 8.68
CA LYS A 127 -16.93 12.76 9.38
C LYS A 127 -17.89 13.43 8.39
N GLY A 128 -19.16 13.14 8.54
CA GLY A 128 -20.22 13.62 7.66
C GLY A 128 -20.70 12.61 6.62
N ASN A 129 -19.90 11.55 6.36
CA ASN A 129 -20.32 10.47 5.46
C ASN A 129 -21.26 9.48 6.14
N SER A 130 -22.07 8.84 5.34
CA SER A 130 -22.99 7.77 5.76
C SER A 130 -22.66 6.44 5.11
N SER A 131 -23.01 5.32 5.77
CA SER A 131 -22.83 3.98 5.20
C SER A 131 -23.61 3.76 3.90
N GLN A 132 -24.67 4.51 3.67
CA GLN A 132 -25.45 4.45 2.43
C GLN A 132 -24.91 5.37 1.35
N GLY A 133 -24.40 6.54 1.72
CA GLY A 133 -23.84 7.52 0.78
C GLY A 133 -22.60 6.99 0.08
N ILE A 134 -21.74 6.28 0.80
CA ILE A 134 -20.52 5.68 0.22
C ILE A 134 -20.79 4.51 -0.74
N LEU A 135 -22.00 3.96 -0.79
CA LEU A 135 -22.35 2.91 -1.76
C LEU A 135 -22.63 3.45 -3.16
N ARG A 136 -22.73 4.77 -3.30
CA ARG A 136 -22.96 5.44 -4.58
C ARG A 136 -21.77 6.28 -4.96
N GLN A 137 -21.54 6.42 -6.25
CA GLN A 137 -20.56 7.39 -6.75
C GLN A 137 -20.97 8.80 -6.33
N GLY A 138 -20.02 9.62 -5.89
CA GLY A 138 -20.28 10.98 -5.44
C GLY A 138 -19.37 11.42 -4.28
N SER A 139 -19.64 12.60 -3.77
CA SER A 139 -18.76 13.32 -2.82
C SER A 139 -18.43 12.53 -1.55
N GLU A 140 -19.38 11.78 -0.98
CA GLU A 140 -19.08 11.00 0.22
C GLU A 140 -18.06 9.88 -0.06
N ARG A 141 -18.20 9.23 -1.22
CA ARG A 141 -17.24 8.20 -1.66
C ARG A 141 -15.88 8.80 -2.00
N ASP A 142 -15.88 9.96 -2.65
CA ASP A 142 -14.65 10.71 -2.96
C ASP A 142 -13.89 11.11 -1.69
N LEU A 143 -14.57 11.54 -0.64
CA LEU A 143 -13.97 11.84 0.66
C LEU A 143 -13.33 10.60 1.32
N GLN A 144 -13.88 9.40 1.10
CA GLN A 144 -13.25 8.16 1.59
C GLN A 144 -11.93 7.87 0.84
N TYR A 145 -11.88 8.11 -0.48
CA TYR A 145 -10.64 7.96 -1.25
C TYR A 145 -9.58 9.00 -0.82
N GLU A 146 -9.99 10.24 -0.62
CA GLU A 146 -9.11 11.26 -0.07
C GLU A 146 -8.61 10.87 1.34
N GLY A 147 -9.49 10.29 2.14
CA GLY A 147 -9.17 9.80 3.49
C GLY A 147 -8.10 8.72 3.48
N VAL A 148 -8.18 7.74 2.58
CA VAL A 148 -7.14 6.71 2.48
C VAL A 148 -5.82 7.26 1.94
N GLY A 149 -5.86 8.20 0.99
CA GLY A 149 -4.67 8.91 0.52
C GLY A 149 -3.95 9.63 1.65
N LYS A 150 -4.68 10.41 2.44
CA LYS A 150 -4.15 11.07 3.64
C LYS A 150 -3.55 10.09 4.65
N TYR A 151 -4.23 8.97 4.88
CA TYR A 151 -3.73 7.92 5.76
C TYR A 151 -2.39 7.37 5.29
N ILE A 152 -2.26 7.06 3.99
CA ILE A 152 -1.03 6.56 3.40
C ILE A 152 0.10 7.57 3.58
N VAL A 153 -0.10 8.83 3.21
CA VAL A 153 0.90 9.89 3.37
C VAL A 153 1.34 10.04 4.83
N GLN A 154 0.40 10.01 5.78
CA GLN A 154 0.70 10.17 7.21
C GLN A 154 1.42 8.97 7.84
N LYS A 155 1.26 7.78 7.26
CA LYS A 155 1.81 6.53 7.81
C LYS A 155 3.10 6.07 7.14
N SER A 156 3.45 6.64 6.00
CA SER A 156 4.68 6.30 5.28
C SER A 156 5.84 7.24 5.62
N GLN A 157 7.05 6.72 5.64
CA GLN A 157 8.30 7.48 5.70
C GLN A 157 8.81 7.85 4.31
N ILE A 158 8.43 7.06 3.29
CA ILE A 158 8.76 7.28 1.89
C ILE A 158 7.46 7.19 1.09
N LEU A 159 7.26 8.09 0.16
CA LEU A 159 6.14 8.07 -0.78
C LEU A 159 6.66 7.89 -2.20
N ILE A 160 6.21 6.83 -2.87
CA ILE A 160 6.40 6.63 -4.31
C ILE A 160 5.22 7.32 -5.00
N ALA A 161 5.50 8.41 -5.71
CA ALA A 161 4.50 9.14 -6.47
C ALA A 161 4.76 8.96 -7.96
N LEU A 162 3.81 8.41 -8.70
CA LEU A 162 3.87 8.28 -10.15
C LEU A 162 2.96 9.34 -10.78
N TRP A 163 3.58 10.24 -11.52
CA TRP A 163 2.94 11.37 -12.16
C TRP A 163 3.46 11.50 -13.59
N ASP A 164 2.59 11.79 -14.54
CA ASP A 164 2.92 11.89 -15.96
C ASP A 164 3.52 13.25 -16.36
N GLY A 165 3.64 14.19 -15.43
CA GLY A 165 4.18 15.53 -15.68
C GLY A 165 3.17 16.52 -16.25
N ASP A 166 1.91 16.14 -16.45
CA ASP A 166 0.89 17.03 -17.00
C ASP A 166 0.19 17.83 -15.87
N GLU A 167 0.45 19.13 -15.80
CA GLU A 167 -0.17 20.03 -14.82
C GLU A 167 -1.66 20.28 -15.11
N THR A 168 -2.14 20.03 -16.33
CA THR A 168 -3.53 20.28 -16.71
C THR A 168 -4.50 19.29 -16.06
N ASP A 169 -4.07 18.08 -15.81
CA ASP A 169 -4.86 17.05 -15.14
C ASP A 169 -5.06 17.32 -13.63
N LEU A 170 -4.24 18.17 -13.03
CA LEU A 170 -4.42 18.58 -11.63
C LEU A 170 -5.76 19.30 -11.37
N VAL A 171 -6.37 19.87 -12.40
CA VAL A 171 -7.66 20.56 -12.30
C VAL A 171 -8.85 19.61 -12.36
N GLY A 172 -8.71 18.46 -13.03
CA GLY A 172 -9.74 17.42 -13.18
C GLY A 172 -9.66 16.31 -12.13
N ASP A 173 -8.47 15.91 -11.75
CA ASP A 173 -8.19 14.83 -10.80
C ASP A 173 -7.74 15.35 -9.42
N ARG A 174 -8.45 16.37 -8.90
CA ARG A 174 -8.20 16.89 -7.53
C ARG A 174 -8.34 15.85 -6.43
N LYS A 175 -8.58 14.59 -6.78
CA LYS A 175 -8.81 13.48 -5.85
C LYS A 175 -7.52 12.75 -5.46
N SER A 176 -6.39 13.04 -6.09
CA SER A 176 -5.15 12.29 -5.90
C SER A 176 -3.94 13.13 -5.52
N VAL A 177 -4.08 14.45 -5.30
CA VAL A 177 -2.95 15.30 -4.90
C VAL A 177 -3.10 15.68 -3.43
N VAL A 178 -2.39 14.97 -2.61
CA VAL A 178 -2.01 15.42 -1.26
C VAL A 178 -0.50 15.35 -1.15
#